data_e8a1f7230f4c4b320b56c9561c8b81a0
#
_entry.id   e8a1f7230f4c4b320b56c9561c8b81a0
#
_cell.length_a   1.000
_cell.length_b   1.000
_cell.length_c   1.000
_cell.angle_alpha   90.00
_cell.angle_beta   90.00
_cell.angle_gamma   90.00
#
_symmetry.space_group_name_H-M   'P 1'
#
loop_
_entity.id
_entity.type
_entity.pdbx_description
1 polymer ?
#
loop_
_entity_poly.entity_id
_entity_poly.type
_entity_poly.pdbx_seq_one_letter_code
_entity_poly.pdbx_strand_id
1 'polypeptide(L)'
;MAFLSEEIDEPDTIYHEGLNASLSDGVPLPFVMSVRPFEPDDPWMLDRRISQMRAEGRNIFDSMKIRMASDPAAGQAVALEPTSYFKGLVTNEFCLREYQACDGLSVDGTSRAFPLSMVPKLSRSRMSNHIGATSLAFDDDGRLRLCVTGSAAAVAAGKITSSAAGSIDMADIAGASSLTQAVADAITRELVEETGLDETVAVETRIIAFVRHMERGGKPEFIGVSRIRGRWADVGNSIDDAERPFTEGHVVLDAAALGLDGVGRWLAEQSGHTSYALRSAWEFLFHAHARQNSALPGWVGISTV
;
A
#
# COMPACT_ATOMS: atom_id res chain seq x y z
N MET A 1 15.73 -17.51 6.58
CA MET A 1 15.66 -17.44 5.12
C MET A 1 15.93 -16.01 4.71
N ALA A 2 16.81 -15.78 3.75
CA ALA A 2 17.01 -14.47 3.20
C ALA A 2 15.81 -14.14 2.31
N PHE A 3 15.24 -12.93 2.43
CA PHE A 3 14.47 -12.33 1.36
C PHE A 3 15.49 -12.03 0.25
N LEU A 4 15.73 -12.99 -0.59
CA LEU A 4 16.45 -12.79 -1.83
C LEU A 4 15.39 -12.82 -2.92
N SER A 5 15.28 -11.72 -3.63
CA SER A 5 14.60 -11.67 -4.91
C SER A 5 15.21 -12.75 -5.79
N GLU A 6 14.45 -13.76 -6.16
CA GLU A 6 14.71 -14.43 -7.42
C GLU A 6 14.29 -13.44 -8.50
N GLU A 7 15.25 -13.03 -9.29
CA GLU A 7 15.17 -12.15 -10.45
C GLU A 7 13.87 -11.36 -10.62
N ILE A 8 13.94 -10.09 -10.25
CA ILE A 8 12.88 -9.13 -10.50
C ILE A 8 13.29 -8.40 -11.78
N ASP A 9 12.50 -8.54 -12.82
CA ASP A 9 12.63 -7.72 -14.03
C ASP A 9 12.28 -6.23 -13.79
N GLU A 10 11.70 -5.91 -12.62
CA GLU A 10 11.46 -4.54 -12.19
C GLU A 10 12.24 -4.23 -10.90
N PRO A 11 13.20 -3.29 -10.94
CA PRO A 11 14.10 -3.01 -9.81
C PRO A 11 13.45 -2.39 -8.58
N ASP A 12 12.15 -2.10 -8.63
CA ASP A 12 11.46 -1.27 -7.66
C ASP A 12 10.71 -2.05 -6.56
N THR A 13 10.64 -3.38 -6.68
CA THR A 13 9.85 -4.22 -5.76
C THR A 13 10.60 -5.50 -5.37
N ILE A 14 10.57 -5.82 -4.07
CA ILE A 14 11.02 -7.12 -3.56
C ILE A 14 9.81 -7.90 -3.03
N TYR A 15 9.67 -9.15 -3.42
CA TYR A 15 8.62 -10.04 -2.94
C TYR A 15 9.13 -11.48 -2.75
N HIS A 16 8.29 -12.31 -2.14
CA HIS A 16 8.58 -13.73 -1.94
C HIS A 16 7.41 -14.55 -2.50
N GLU A 17 7.66 -15.27 -3.59
CA GLU A 17 6.61 -15.96 -4.34
C GLU A 17 5.82 -16.96 -3.48
N GLY A 18 6.50 -17.78 -2.66
CA GLY A 18 5.83 -18.73 -1.78
C GLY A 18 4.95 -18.09 -0.71
N LEU A 19 5.34 -16.91 -0.19
CA LEU A 19 4.49 -16.13 0.71
C LEU A 19 3.25 -15.61 -0.04
N ASN A 20 3.46 -15.02 -1.22
CA ASN A 20 2.38 -14.46 -2.02
C ASN A 20 1.39 -15.55 -2.48
N ALA A 21 1.89 -16.76 -2.79
CA ALA A 21 1.03 -17.91 -3.04
C ALA A 21 0.16 -18.23 -1.81
N SER A 22 0.76 -18.33 -0.62
CA SER A 22 0.03 -18.60 0.61
C SER A 22 -1.02 -17.54 0.93
N LEU A 23 -0.69 -16.24 0.72
CA LEU A 23 -1.64 -15.13 0.89
C LEU A 23 -2.82 -15.24 -0.08
N SER A 24 -2.55 -15.50 -1.35
CA SER A 24 -3.59 -15.70 -2.37
C SER A 24 -4.50 -16.89 -2.08
N ASP A 25 -3.96 -17.92 -1.42
CA ASP A 25 -4.72 -19.09 -0.94
C ASP A 25 -5.49 -18.81 0.36
N GLY A 26 -5.43 -17.56 0.87
CA GLY A 26 -6.15 -17.14 2.06
C GLY A 26 -5.51 -17.60 3.38
N VAL A 27 -4.24 -17.99 3.36
CA VAL A 27 -3.53 -18.40 4.60
C VAL A 27 -3.31 -17.17 5.47
N PRO A 28 -3.86 -17.14 6.72
CA PRO A 28 -3.72 -15.97 7.58
C PRO A 28 -2.28 -15.80 8.06
N LEU A 29 -1.86 -14.54 8.17
CA LEU A 29 -0.60 -14.13 8.79
C LEU A 29 -0.84 -13.77 10.25
N PRO A 30 -0.43 -14.58 11.23
CA PRO A 30 -0.51 -14.21 12.63
C PRO A 30 0.46 -13.07 12.94
N PHE A 31 0.22 -12.33 14.01
CA PHE A 31 1.11 -11.26 14.46
C PHE A 31 1.27 -11.26 15.98
N VAL A 32 2.34 -10.59 16.43
CA VAL A 32 2.56 -10.22 17.82
C VAL A 32 2.87 -8.73 17.89
N MET A 33 2.18 -8.03 18.79
CA MET A 33 2.31 -6.58 18.94
C MET A 33 3.26 -6.25 20.09
N SER A 34 4.29 -5.45 19.82
CA SER A 34 5.15 -4.85 20.85
C SER A 34 4.49 -3.61 21.42
N VAL A 35 4.70 -3.38 22.71
CA VAL A 35 4.29 -2.11 23.36
C VAL A 35 5.31 -0.99 23.16
N ARG A 36 6.53 -1.32 22.70
CA ARG A 36 7.59 -0.33 22.50
C ARG A 36 7.43 0.29 21.10
N PRO A 37 7.26 1.62 21.02
CA PRO A 37 7.21 2.29 19.73
C PRO A 37 8.58 2.33 19.04
N PHE A 38 8.55 2.34 17.72
CA PHE A 38 9.72 2.65 16.90
C PHE A 38 10.13 4.12 17.07
N GLU A 39 11.44 4.35 17.23
CA GLU A 39 12.03 5.69 17.21
C GLU A 39 13.10 5.78 16.11
N PRO A 40 13.08 6.84 15.28
CA PRO A 40 14.13 7.04 14.27
C PRO A 40 15.46 7.39 14.94
N ASP A 41 16.56 7.02 14.32
CA ASP A 41 17.90 7.30 14.83
C ASP A 41 18.23 8.81 14.90
N ASP A 42 17.55 9.61 14.06
CA ASP A 42 17.73 11.06 13.97
C ASP A 42 16.43 11.79 14.33
N PRO A 43 16.01 11.78 15.61
CA PRO A 43 14.73 12.39 16.02
C PRO A 43 14.67 13.91 15.76
N TRP A 44 15.84 14.58 15.74
CA TRP A 44 15.94 16.01 15.41
C TRP A 44 15.46 16.35 14.00
N MET A 45 15.57 15.40 13.07
CA MET A 45 15.10 15.56 11.68
C MET A 45 13.58 15.65 11.62
N LEU A 46 12.87 14.95 12.52
CA LEU A 46 11.41 14.93 12.56
C LEU A 46 10.86 16.35 12.67
N ASP A 47 11.24 17.08 13.74
CA ASP A 47 10.73 18.43 13.98
C ASP A 47 11.08 19.40 12.84
N ARG A 48 12.30 19.34 12.35
CA ARG A 48 12.78 20.20 11.26
C ARG A 48 12.05 19.96 9.96
N ARG A 49 11.93 18.69 9.55
CA ARG A 49 11.27 18.34 8.28
C ARG A 49 9.77 18.65 8.32
N ILE A 50 9.10 18.36 9.42
CA ILE A 50 7.68 18.67 9.59
C ILE A 50 7.46 20.18 9.58
N SER A 51 8.31 20.94 10.27
CA SER A 51 8.24 22.40 10.24
C SER A 51 8.44 22.96 8.84
N GLN A 52 9.40 22.42 8.07
CA GLN A 52 9.62 22.79 6.69
C GLN A 52 8.40 22.48 5.81
N MET A 53 7.85 21.29 5.88
CA MET A 53 6.68 20.89 5.08
C MET A 53 5.46 21.78 5.36
N ARG A 54 5.25 22.16 6.63
CA ARG A 54 4.21 23.10 7.01
C ARG A 54 4.46 24.51 6.45
N ALA A 55 5.71 24.97 6.48
CA ALA A 55 6.09 26.26 5.88
C ALA A 55 5.93 26.26 4.34
N GLU A 56 6.05 25.09 3.70
CA GLU A 56 5.75 24.87 2.28
C GLU A 56 4.24 24.84 1.99
N GLY A 57 3.38 25.03 3.01
CA GLY A 57 1.91 25.03 2.86
C GLY A 57 1.29 23.63 2.80
N ARG A 58 2.03 22.58 3.13
CA ARG A 58 1.48 21.22 3.13
C ARG A 58 0.57 21.02 4.33
N ASN A 59 -0.62 20.52 4.08
CA ASN A 59 -1.56 20.10 5.11
C ASN A 59 -1.20 18.68 5.56
N ILE A 60 -0.39 18.56 6.62
CA ILE A 60 0.05 17.28 7.17
C ILE A 60 -0.31 17.16 8.63
N PHE A 61 -0.79 16.01 9.03
CA PHE A 61 -1.10 15.65 10.42
C PHE A 61 -0.46 14.31 10.76
N ASP A 62 -0.13 14.11 12.03
CA ASP A 62 0.40 12.84 12.49
C ASP A 62 -0.73 11.89 12.86
N SER A 63 -0.54 10.62 12.58
CA SER A 63 -1.42 9.54 13.00
C SER A 63 -0.59 8.33 13.41
N MET A 64 -1.11 7.58 14.38
CA MET A 64 -0.47 6.35 14.85
C MET A 64 -0.62 5.25 13.81
N LYS A 65 0.51 4.72 13.37
CA LYS A 65 0.60 3.67 12.36
C LYS A 65 1.24 2.41 12.94
N ILE A 66 1.17 1.33 12.19
CA ILE A 66 1.75 0.04 12.54
C ILE A 66 3.01 -0.19 11.72
N ARG A 67 4.14 -0.39 12.39
CA ARG A 67 5.42 -0.80 11.80
C ARG A 67 5.50 -2.31 11.69
N MET A 68 5.98 -2.81 10.57
CA MET A 68 6.40 -4.20 10.46
C MET A 68 7.87 -4.33 10.90
N ALA A 69 8.09 -5.05 12.00
CA ALA A 69 9.40 -5.18 12.64
C ALA A 69 10.09 -6.54 12.36
N SER A 70 9.46 -7.44 11.61
CA SER A 70 10.07 -8.68 11.11
C SER A 70 9.57 -9.02 9.71
N ASP A 71 10.41 -9.72 8.95
CA ASP A 71 10.02 -10.21 7.63
C ASP A 71 8.90 -11.25 7.76
N PRO A 72 7.81 -11.15 6.98
CA PRO A 72 6.73 -12.10 7.06
C PRO A 72 7.13 -13.45 6.42
N ALA A 73 6.63 -14.53 6.98
CA ALA A 73 6.77 -15.87 6.42
C ALA A 73 5.49 -16.66 6.69
N ALA A 74 5.13 -17.53 5.75
CA ALA A 74 3.93 -18.35 5.89
C ALA A 74 3.92 -19.14 7.21
N GLY A 75 2.82 -19.04 7.96
CA GLY A 75 2.64 -19.72 9.25
C GLY A 75 3.47 -19.19 10.42
N GLN A 76 4.21 -18.10 10.24
CA GLN A 76 4.98 -17.45 11.31
C GLN A 76 4.34 -16.14 11.73
N ALA A 77 4.41 -15.84 13.03
CA ALA A 77 3.91 -14.57 13.53
C ALA A 77 4.84 -13.41 13.15
N VAL A 78 4.26 -12.35 12.61
CA VAL A 78 4.96 -11.10 12.26
C VAL A 78 5.06 -10.23 13.50
N ALA A 79 6.26 -9.72 13.81
CA ALA A 79 6.46 -8.74 14.86
C ALA A 79 6.01 -7.36 14.37
N LEU A 80 5.13 -6.73 15.13
CA LEU A 80 4.61 -5.40 14.88
C LEU A 80 4.98 -4.45 16.01
N GLU A 81 5.14 -3.16 15.70
CA GLU A 81 5.46 -2.09 16.64
C GLU A 81 4.61 -0.85 16.32
N PRO A 82 4.24 -0.04 17.33
CA PRO A 82 3.67 1.27 17.07
C PRO A 82 4.69 2.19 16.37
N THR A 83 4.22 2.97 15.42
CA THR A 83 4.98 4.05 14.78
C THR A 83 4.05 5.21 14.49
N SER A 84 4.48 6.21 13.70
CA SER A 84 3.61 7.27 13.25
C SER A 84 3.84 7.64 11.78
N TYR A 85 2.86 8.30 11.19
CA TYR A 85 2.95 8.80 9.82
C TYR A 85 4.15 9.73 9.63
N PHE A 86 4.38 10.65 10.57
CA PHE A 86 5.51 11.58 10.50
C PHE A 86 6.86 10.87 10.56
N LYS A 87 6.99 9.80 11.35
CA LYS A 87 8.20 8.97 11.35
C LYS A 87 8.44 8.32 9.99
N GLY A 88 7.36 7.94 9.27
CA GLY A 88 7.44 7.48 7.88
C GLY A 88 7.92 8.56 6.92
N LEU A 89 7.43 9.80 7.05
CA LEU A 89 7.82 10.92 6.20
C LEU A 89 9.31 11.25 6.28
N VAL A 90 9.94 11.07 7.44
CA VAL A 90 11.37 11.36 7.65
C VAL A 90 12.28 10.14 7.51
N THR A 91 11.71 8.97 7.22
CA THR A 91 12.47 7.73 6.98
C THR A 91 12.18 7.15 5.61
N ASN A 92 11.08 6.42 5.44
CA ASN A 92 10.74 5.75 4.18
C ASN A 92 10.57 6.70 3.01
N GLU A 93 9.79 7.78 3.17
CA GLU A 93 9.56 8.77 2.10
C GLU A 93 10.78 9.67 1.85
N PHE A 94 11.80 9.54 2.69
CA PHE A 94 13.05 10.29 2.58
C PHE A 94 14.23 9.43 2.10
N CYS A 95 14.02 8.15 1.83
CA CYS A 95 15.07 7.15 1.61
C CYS A 95 16.02 7.42 0.43
N LEU A 96 15.60 8.20 -0.55
CA LEU A 96 16.43 8.55 -1.73
C LEU A 96 16.86 10.02 -1.73
N ARG A 97 16.91 10.65 -0.56
CA ARG A 97 17.20 12.08 -0.41
C ARG A 97 18.32 12.30 0.60
N GLU A 98 19.01 13.42 0.42
CA GLU A 98 19.94 13.95 1.40
C GLU A 98 19.33 15.17 2.10
N TYR A 99 19.51 15.27 3.40
CA TYR A 99 19.13 16.43 4.19
C TYR A 99 20.34 17.02 4.87
N GLN A 100 20.60 18.28 4.63
CA GLN A 100 21.66 19.05 5.30
C GLN A 100 21.02 20.19 6.12
N ALA A 101 21.31 20.21 7.40
CA ALA A 101 20.90 21.30 8.28
C ALA A 101 21.96 22.40 8.33
N CYS A 102 21.53 23.64 8.62
CA CYS A 102 22.41 24.81 8.69
C CYS A 102 23.50 24.70 9.77
N ASP A 103 23.33 23.85 10.76
CA ASP A 103 24.27 23.58 11.84
C ASP A 103 25.25 22.43 11.53
N GLY A 104 25.31 21.99 10.28
CA GLY A 104 26.23 20.96 9.82
C GLY A 104 25.75 19.51 10.03
N LEU A 105 24.59 19.30 10.61
CA LEU A 105 23.99 17.97 10.68
C LEU A 105 23.50 17.55 9.29
N SER A 106 23.76 16.31 8.91
CA SER A 106 23.28 15.74 7.65
C SER A 106 22.74 14.34 7.81
N VAL A 107 21.81 13.96 6.94
CA VAL A 107 21.27 12.60 6.83
C VAL A 107 21.24 12.22 5.36
N ASP A 108 21.94 11.15 5.04
CA ASP A 108 21.81 10.47 3.76
C ASP A 108 20.75 9.36 3.89
N GLY A 109 19.59 9.60 3.29
CA GLY A 109 18.46 8.67 3.31
C GLY A 109 18.79 7.34 2.62
N THR A 110 19.58 7.37 1.55
CA THR A 110 19.96 6.16 0.80
C THR A 110 20.81 5.22 1.64
N SER A 111 21.87 5.71 2.28
CA SER A 111 22.71 4.91 3.17
C SER A 111 21.95 4.41 4.40
N ARG A 112 20.95 5.15 4.86
CA ARG A 112 20.07 4.71 5.95
C ARG A 112 19.14 3.57 5.52
N ALA A 113 18.51 3.72 4.36
CA ALA A 113 17.58 2.72 3.84
C ALA A 113 18.28 1.44 3.40
N PHE A 114 19.43 1.59 2.77
CA PHE A 114 20.18 0.52 2.12
C PHE A 114 21.65 0.47 2.60
N PRO A 115 21.88 0.13 3.89
CA PRO A 115 23.22 0.03 4.41
C PRO A 115 24.04 -0.96 3.58
N LEU A 116 25.26 -0.55 3.16
CA LEU A 116 26.12 -1.33 2.27
C LEU A 116 25.46 -1.68 0.92
N SER A 117 24.56 -0.81 0.43
CA SER A 117 23.78 -1.04 -0.81
C SER A 117 22.92 -2.31 -0.79
N MET A 118 22.53 -2.76 0.40
CA MET A 118 21.69 -3.96 0.59
C MET A 118 20.37 -3.61 1.23
N VAL A 119 19.30 -4.31 0.85
CA VAL A 119 18.01 -4.20 1.52
C VAL A 119 18.07 -4.96 2.85
N PRO A 120 17.95 -4.27 4.00
CA PRO A 120 18.01 -4.95 5.28
C PRO A 120 16.74 -5.75 5.52
N LYS A 121 16.86 -6.83 6.32
CA LYS A 121 15.67 -7.45 6.92
C LYS A 121 14.88 -6.39 7.69
N LEU A 122 13.55 -6.52 7.74
CA LEU A 122 12.70 -5.57 8.46
C LEU A 122 13.09 -5.45 9.95
N SER A 123 13.54 -6.55 10.57
CA SER A 123 14.05 -6.57 11.94
C SER A 123 15.34 -5.76 12.17
N ARG A 124 16.05 -5.40 11.11
CA ARG A 124 17.28 -4.59 11.15
C ARG A 124 17.13 -3.25 10.43
N SER A 125 15.97 -2.99 9.88
CA SER A 125 15.70 -1.75 9.17
C SER A 125 15.63 -0.57 10.14
N ARG A 126 16.26 0.54 9.76
CA ARG A 126 16.25 1.82 10.48
C ARG A 126 15.09 2.72 10.06
N MET A 127 14.19 2.17 9.23
CA MET A 127 13.03 2.87 8.69
C MET A 127 11.78 2.61 9.52
N SER A 128 10.83 3.54 9.48
CA SER A 128 9.52 3.41 10.12
C SER A 128 8.76 2.18 9.63
N ASN A 129 8.91 1.81 8.35
CA ASN A 129 8.29 0.64 7.74
C ASN A 129 6.82 0.47 8.14
N HIS A 130 6.08 1.61 8.23
CA HIS A 130 4.65 1.52 8.45
C HIS A 130 4.00 0.79 7.28
N ILE A 131 3.13 -0.14 7.62
CA ILE A 131 2.53 -1.05 6.65
C ILE A 131 1.58 -0.27 5.75
N GLY A 132 1.78 -0.38 4.45
CA GLY A 132 0.84 0.08 3.46
C GLY A 132 -0.12 -1.01 3.02
N ALA A 133 -1.27 -0.59 2.51
CA ALA A 133 -2.28 -1.45 1.94
C ALA A 133 -2.86 -0.81 0.68
N THR A 134 -2.91 -1.59 -0.39
CA THR A 134 -3.39 -1.16 -1.70
C THR A 134 -4.37 -2.18 -2.24
N SER A 135 -5.49 -1.77 -2.84
CA SER A 135 -6.45 -2.69 -3.42
C SER A 135 -7.01 -2.24 -4.76
N LEU A 136 -7.30 -3.22 -5.62
CA LEU A 136 -8.11 -3.08 -6.82
C LEU A 136 -9.53 -3.53 -6.48
N ALA A 137 -10.53 -2.64 -6.60
CA ALA A 137 -11.91 -2.94 -6.23
C ALA A 137 -12.82 -3.01 -7.46
N PHE A 138 -13.56 -4.11 -7.52
CA PHE A 138 -14.47 -4.46 -8.60
C PHE A 138 -15.90 -4.53 -8.09
N ASP A 139 -16.85 -4.06 -8.89
CA ASP A 139 -18.27 -4.21 -8.63
C ASP A 139 -18.83 -5.54 -9.17
N ASP A 140 -20.13 -5.78 -8.95
CA ASP A 140 -20.80 -7.01 -9.40
C ASP A 140 -20.86 -7.16 -10.94
N ASP A 141 -20.67 -6.07 -11.70
CA ASP A 141 -20.54 -6.08 -13.16
C ASP A 141 -19.10 -6.26 -13.64
N GLY A 142 -18.13 -6.44 -12.72
CA GLY A 142 -16.69 -6.55 -13.03
C GLY A 142 -16.05 -5.24 -13.48
N ARG A 143 -16.59 -4.09 -13.05
CA ARG A 143 -16.01 -2.78 -13.32
C ARG A 143 -15.03 -2.40 -12.23
N LEU A 144 -13.81 -2.06 -12.64
CA LEU A 144 -12.74 -1.56 -11.79
C LEU A 144 -12.88 -0.05 -11.60
N ARG A 145 -12.98 0.42 -10.36
CA ARG A 145 -12.92 1.85 -10.03
C ARG A 145 -11.54 2.21 -9.51
N LEU A 146 -10.92 3.21 -10.13
CA LEU A 146 -9.61 3.75 -9.77
C LEU A 146 -9.78 5.19 -9.26
N CYS A 147 -8.95 5.61 -8.30
CA CYS A 147 -8.94 6.97 -7.78
C CYS A 147 -7.98 7.86 -8.58
N VAL A 148 -8.29 9.15 -8.67
CA VAL A 148 -7.38 10.18 -9.15
C VAL A 148 -6.95 10.99 -7.94
N THR A 149 -5.66 10.95 -7.59
CA THR A 149 -5.15 11.65 -6.41
C THR A 149 -5.18 13.16 -6.61
N GLY A 150 -5.66 13.87 -5.60
CA GLY A 150 -5.68 15.33 -5.58
C GLY A 150 -4.28 15.95 -5.44
N SER A 151 -4.18 17.23 -5.72
CA SER A 151 -2.91 17.98 -5.64
C SER A 151 -2.34 18.10 -4.22
N ALA A 152 -3.15 17.89 -3.19
CA ALA A 152 -2.72 17.87 -1.78
C ALA A 152 -2.07 16.57 -1.34
N ALA A 153 -2.18 15.51 -2.13
CA ALA A 153 -1.60 14.21 -1.80
C ALA A 153 -0.07 14.30 -1.66
N ALA A 154 0.47 13.71 -0.61
CA ALA A 154 1.92 13.71 -0.36
C ALA A 154 2.69 12.84 -1.38
N VAL A 155 2.03 11.81 -1.92
CA VAL A 155 2.57 10.85 -2.88
C VAL A 155 1.63 10.75 -4.07
N ALA A 156 2.19 10.63 -5.27
CA ALA A 156 1.46 10.41 -6.53
C ALA A 156 0.40 11.49 -6.86
N ALA A 157 0.57 12.74 -6.42
CA ALA A 157 -0.37 13.83 -6.71
C ALA A 157 -0.68 13.94 -8.21
N GLY A 158 -1.98 14.04 -8.56
CA GLY A 158 -2.47 14.14 -9.94
C GLY A 158 -2.38 12.84 -10.75
N LYS A 159 -2.08 11.70 -10.12
CA LYS A 159 -2.00 10.42 -10.83
C LYS A 159 -3.24 9.56 -10.58
N ILE A 160 -3.51 8.67 -11.54
CA ILE A 160 -4.46 7.58 -11.35
C ILE A 160 -3.80 6.55 -10.43
N THR A 161 -4.47 6.21 -9.35
CA THR A 161 -4.02 5.22 -8.37
C THR A 161 -5.03 4.08 -8.21
N SER A 162 -4.71 3.10 -7.38
CA SER A 162 -5.59 1.98 -7.03
C SER A 162 -6.93 2.46 -6.44
N SER A 163 -7.86 1.55 -6.29
CA SER A 163 -9.20 1.83 -5.75
C SER A 163 -9.17 2.26 -4.28
N ALA A 164 -8.21 1.73 -3.53
CA ALA A 164 -7.91 2.12 -2.16
C ALA A 164 -6.41 2.05 -1.94
N ALA A 165 -5.83 3.05 -1.28
CA ALA A 165 -4.42 3.09 -0.94
C ALA A 165 -4.17 3.87 0.35
N GLY A 166 -3.80 3.17 1.41
CA GLY A 166 -3.52 3.80 2.70
C GLY A 166 -2.49 3.09 3.54
N SER A 167 -2.47 3.40 4.81
CA SER A 167 -1.59 2.76 5.78
C SER A 167 -2.42 2.19 6.92
N ILE A 168 -1.98 1.05 7.48
CA ILE A 168 -2.66 0.40 8.60
C ILE A 168 -2.53 1.27 9.86
N ASP A 169 -3.65 1.57 10.47
CA ASP A 169 -3.77 2.29 11.72
C ASP A 169 -3.82 1.35 12.94
N MET A 170 -3.59 1.90 14.12
CA MET A 170 -3.74 1.15 15.38
C MET A 170 -5.14 0.58 15.55
N ALA A 171 -6.17 1.29 15.05
CA ALA A 171 -7.56 0.85 15.11
C ALA A 171 -7.80 -0.43 14.28
N ASP A 172 -7.14 -0.56 13.13
CA ASP A 172 -7.29 -1.73 12.23
C ASP A 172 -6.72 -3.01 12.85
N ILE A 173 -5.73 -2.89 13.77
CA ILE A 173 -5.14 -4.03 14.50
C ILE A 173 -6.00 -4.42 15.70
N ALA A 174 -6.74 -3.47 16.29
CA ALA A 174 -7.51 -3.72 17.49
C ALA A 174 -8.67 -4.70 17.21
N GLY A 175 -8.56 -5.90 17.74
CA GLY A 175 -9.57 -6.96 17.55
C GLY A 175 -9.36 -7.84 16.32
N ALA A 176 -8.38 -7.55 15.46
CA ALA A 176 -8.07 -8.40 14.32
C ALA A 176 -7.48 -9.75 14.75
N SER A 177 -7.96 -10.83 14.14
CA SER A 177 -7.48 -12.20 14.41
C SER A 177 -6.14 -12.52 13.73
N SER A 178 -5.79 -11.75 12.70
CA SER A 178 -4.54 -11.89 11.94
C SER A 178 -4.16 -10.56 11.28
N LEU A 179 -2.91 -10.44 10.85
CA LEU A 179 -2.45 -9.26 10.11
C LEU A 179 -3.18 -9.15 8.75
N THR A 180 -3.46 -10.27 8.08
CA THR A 180 -4.22 -10.25 6.82
C THR A 180 -5.65 -9.75 7.02
N GLN A 181 -6.28 -10.06 8.17
CA GLN A 181 -7.59 -9.48 8.52
C GLN A 181 -7.48 -7.97 8.74
N ALA A 182 -6.51 -7.51 9.55
CA ALA A 182 -6.29 -6.08 9.78
C ALA A 182 -6.04 -5.31 8.48
N VAL A 183 -5.28 -5.90 7.55
CA VAL A 183 -5.05 -5.31 6.21
C VAL A 183 -6.34 -5.22 5.41
N ALA A 184 -7.17 -6.27 5.42
CA ALA A 184 -8.45 -6.26 4.70
C ALA A 184 -9.42 -5.22 5.28
N ASP A 185 -9.45 -5.07 6.60
CA ASP A 185 -10.27 -4.06 7.28
C ASP A 185 -9.79 -2.63 6.95
N ALA A 186 -8.47 -2.40 6.95
CA ALA A 186 -7.88 -1.13 6.53
C ALA A 186 -8.23 -0.80 5.06
N ILE A 187 -8.14 -1.76 4.15
CA ILE A 187 -8.53 -1.58 2.75
C ILE A 187 -10.02 -1.20 2.64
N THR A 188 -10.89 -1.84 3.43
CA THR A 188 -12.32 -1.54 3.42
C THR A 188 -12.57 -0.11 3.89
N ARG A 189 -11.89 0.33 4.95
CA ARG A 189 -11.96 1.72 5.45
C ARG A 189 -11.51 2.72 4.37
N GLU A 190 -10.34 2.50 3.76
CA GLU A 190 -9.82 3.38 2.69
C GLU A 190 -10.76 3.39 1.47
N LEU A 191 -11.41 2.26 1.12
CA LEU A 191 -12.41 2.24 0.05
C LEU A 191 -13.59 3.14 0.34
N VAL A 192 -14.10 3.13 1.58
CA VAL A 192 -15.18 4.04 1.99
C VAL A 192 -14.72 5.49 1.89
N GLU A 193 -13.57 5.81 2.45
CA GLU A 193 -13.00 7.17 2.50
C GLU A 193 -12.71 7.72 1.09
N GLU A 194 -11.97 6.97 0.26
CA GLU A 194 -11.49 7.46 -1.03
C GLU A 194 -12.53 7.36 -2.16
N THR A 195 -13.48 6.41 -2.08
CA THR A 195 -14.47 6.22 -3.15
C THR A 195 -15.86 6.78 -2.82
N GLY A 196 -16.10 7.15 -1.57
CA GLY A 196 -17.45 7.52 -1.10
C GLY A 196 -18.41 6.36 -1.08
N LEU A 197 -17.90 5.12 -0.98
CA LEU A 197 -18.72 3.92 -0.84
C LEU A 197 -19.55 4.01 0.44
N ASP A 198 -20.84 3.67 0.37
CA ASP A 198 -21.67 3.59 1.56
C ASP A 198 -21.16 2.48 2.49
N GLU A 199 -20.98 2.79 3.78
CA GLU A 199 -20.47 1.86 4.81
C GLU A 199 -21.33 0.59 4.97
N THR A 200 -22.59 0.63 4.53
CA THR A 200 -23.51 -0.53 4.56
C THR A 200 -23.28 -1.50 3.42
N VAL A 201 -22.51 -1.12 2.42
CA VAL A 201 -22.19 -1.99 1.27
C VAL A 201 -21.22 -3.07 1.68
N ALA A 202 -21.58 -4.32 1.43
CA ALA A 202 -20.70 -5.44 1.73
C ALA A 202 -19.47 -5.44 0.81
N VAL A 203 -18.30 -5.43 1.42
CA VAL A 203 -16.99 -5.54 0.76
C VAL A 203 -16.33 -6.85 1.17
N GLU A 204 -15.85 -7.61 0.21
CA GLU A 204 -15.02 -8.78 0.45
C GLU A 204 -13.63 -8.51 -0.13
N THR A 205 -12.60 -8.54 0.72
CA THR A 205 -11.22 -8.30 0.32
C THR A 205 -10.37 -9.55 0.50
N ARG A 206 -9.57 -9.89 -0.51
CA ARG A 206 -8.56 -10.96 -0.47
C ARG A 206 -7.18 -10.34 -0.64
N ILE A 207 -6.28 -10.67 0.28
CA ILE A 207 -4.89 -10.26 0.19
C ILE A 207 -4.17 -11.24 -0.73
N ILE A 208 -3.55 -10.72 -1.78
CA ILE A 208 -2.93 -11.54 -2.84
C ILE A 208 -1.42 -11.46 -2.86
N ALA A 209 -0.84 -10.40 -2.28
CA ALA A 209 0.61 -10.26 -2.22
C ALA A 209 1.07 -9.40 -1.04
N PHE A 210 2.31 -9.61 -0.67
CA PHE A 210 3.14 -8.76 0.16
C PHE A 210 4.39 -8.39 -0.64
N VAL A 211 4.71 -7.09 -0.64
CA VAL A 211 5.86 -6.56 -1.36
C VAL A 211 6.62 -5.55 -0.50
N ARG A 212 7.86 -5.24 -0.89
CA ARG A 212 8.64 -4.15 -0.31
C ARG A 212 9.01 -3.17 -1.43
N HIS A 213 8.53 -1.94 -1.32
CA HIS A 213 8.77 -0.89 -2.30
C HIS A 213 10.16 -0.26 -2.11
N MET A 214 11.02 -0.45 -3.10
CA MET A 214 12.41 0.03 -3.04
C MET A 214 12.50 1.56 -3.11
N GLU A 215 11.66 2.20 -3.92
CA GLU A 215 11.56 3.66 -4.00
C GLU A 215 11.23 4.33 -2.64
N ARG A 216 10.67 3.54 -1.72
CA ARG A 216 10.29 3.95 -0.37
C ARG A 216 11.13 3.24 0.71
N GLY A 217 12.41 2.97 0.43
CA GLY A 217 13.34 2.37 1.38
C GLY A 217 12.98 0.95 1.81
N GLY A 218 12.35 0.17 0.95
CA GLY A 218 11.85 -1.16 1.25
C GLY A 218 10.62 -1.15 2.17
N LYS A 219 9.77 -0.11 2.05
CA LYS A 219 8.50 -0.03 2.80
C LYS A 219 7.62 -1.25 2.52
N PRO A 220 7.10 -1.92 3.56
CA PRO A 220 6.19 -3.04 3.41
C PRO A 220 4.82 -2.57 2.89
N GLU A 221 4.28 -3.30 1.93
CA GLU A 221 2.97 -3.05 1.34
C GLU A 221 2.24 -4.36 1.11
N PHE A 222 0.96 -4.43 1.48
CA PHE A 222 0.08 -5.52 1.11
C PHE A 222 -0.79 -5.12 -0.07
N ILE A 223 -0.97 -6.05 -0.98
CA ILE A 223 -1.82 -5.88 -2.15
C ILE A 223 -3.04 -6.76 -2.00
N GLY A 224 -4.21 -6.13 -2.10
CA GLY A 224 -5.51 -6.76 -2.04
C GLY A 224 -6.28 -6.65 -3.35
N VAL A 225 -7.29 -7.50 -3.47
CA VAL A 225 -8.35 -7.39 -4.47
C VAL A 225 -9.66 -7.39 -3.71
N SER A 226 -10.51 -6.43 -4.00
CA SER A 226 -11.80 -6.25 -3.32
C SER A 226 -12.95 -6.42 -4.29
N ARG A 227 -14.01 -7.08 -3.84
CA ARG A 227 -15.30 -7.13 -4.51
C ARG A 227 -16.31 -6.40 -3.66
N ILE A 228 -16.99 -5.42 -4.26
CA ILE A 228 -18.13 -4.75 -3.65
C ILE A 228 -19.44 -5.38 -4.13
N ARG A 229 -20.45 -5.39 -3.29
CA ARG A 229 -21.79 -5.82 -3.65
C ARG A 229 -22.57 -4.65 -4.22
N GLY A 230 -23.13 -4.82 -5.41
CA GLY A 230 -23.82 -3.79 -6.18
C GLY A 230 -22.94 -3.20 -7.28
N ARG A 231 -23.44 -2.18 -7.95
CA ARG A 231 -22.73 -1.47 -9.02
C ARG A 231 -22.23 -0.13 -8.52
N TRP A 232 -21.05 0.28 -8.96
CA TRP A 232 -20.47 1.58 -8.59
C TRP A 232 -21.43 2.76 -8.77
N ALA A 233 -22.31 2.70 -9.76
CA ALA A 233 -23.31 3.75 -10.02
C ALA A 233 -24.41 3.83 -8.95
N ASP A 234 -24.63 2.74 -8.19
CA ASP A 234 -25.76 2.59 -7.27
C ASP A 234 -25.33 2.67 -5.79
N VAL A 235 -24.04 2.47 -5.48
CA VAL A 235 -23.54 2.25 -4.10
C VAL A 235 -22.92 3.47 -3.43
N GLY A 236 -23.29 4.65 -3.85
CA GLY A 236 -22.80 5.90 -3.26
C GLY A 236 -21.71 6.57 -4.09
N ASN A 237 -21.58 7.88 -3.94
CA ASN A 237 -20.60 8.67 -4.72
C ASN A 237 -20.16 9.95 -3.99
N SER A 238 -20.54 10.16 -2.74
CA SER A 238 -20.12 11.33 -1.98
C SER A 238 -18.80 11.03 -1.25
N ILE A 239 -17.70 11.54 -1.79
CA ILE A 239 -16.45 11.58 -1.05
C ILE A 239 -16.62 12.58 0.10
N ASP A 240 -16.15 12.23 1.30
CA ASP A 240 -16.14 13.12 2.45
C ASP A 240 -15.38 14.42 2.11
N ASP A 241 -15.85 15.55 2.63
CA ASP A 241 -15.19 16.84 2.41
C ASP A 241 -13.74 16.86 2.95
N ALA A 242 -13.41 16.03 3.93
CA ALA A 242 -12.06 15.85 4.44
C ALA A 242 -11.14 15.14 3.43
N GLU A 243 -11.68 14.24 2.62
CA GLU A 243 -10.93 13.45 1.62
C GLU A 243 -10.84 14.12 0.25
N ARG A 244 -11.72 15.07 -0.06
CA ARG A 244 -11.73 15.80 -1.33
C ARG A 244 -10.38 16.43 -1.74
N PRO A 245 -9.54 16.96 -0.82
CA PRO A 245 -8.23 17.46 -1.19
C PRO A 245 -7.26 16.36 -1.66
N PHE A 246 -7.50 15.12 -1.26
CA PHE A 246 -6.64 13.97 -1.55
C PHE A 246 -7.16 13.12 -2.71
N THR A 247 -8.48 13.14 -2.98
CA THR A 247 -9.12 12.42 -4.09
C THR A 247 -9.88 13.40 -4.97
N GLU A 248 -9.35 13.67 -6.18
CA GLU A 248 -9.91 14.63 -7.14
C GLU A 248 -11.04 14.03 -7.99
N GLY A 249 -11.03 12.71 -8.18
CA GLY A 249 -12.01 12.02 -8.99
C GLY A 249 -11.77 10.54 -9.14
N HIS A 250 -12.52 9.91 -10.03
CA HIS A 250 -12.44 8.47 -10.29
C HIS A 250 -12.41 8.16 -11.78
N VAL A 251 -11.75 7.06 -12.13
CA VAL A 251 -11.82 6.41 -13.44
C VAL A 251 -12.46 5.05 -13.26
N VAL A 252 -13.47 4.73 -14.07
CA VAL A 252 -14.13 3.41 -14.06
C VAL A 252 -13.80 2.70 -15.36
N LEU A 253 -13.21 1.52 -15.26
CA LEU A 253 -12.88 0.65 -16.38
C LEU A 253 -13.84 -0.54 -16.40
N ASP A 254 -14.37 -0.87 -17.55
CA ASP A 254 -15.13 -2.12 -17.77
C ASP A 254 -14.14 -3.27 -17.91
N ALA A 255 -13.62 -3.75 -16.77
CA ALA A 255 -12.61 -4.80 -16.75
C ALA A 255 -13.20 -6.15 -17.20
N ALA A 256 -14.51 -6.37 -17.03
CA ALA A 256 -15.18 -7.55 -17.56
C ALA A 256 -15.15 -7.60 -19.10
N ALA A 257 -15.38 -6.47 -19.73
CA ALA A 257 -15.33 -6.37 -21.20
C ALA A 257 -13.90 -6.32 -21.77
N LEU A 258 -12.97 -5.67 -21.05
CA LEU A 258 -11.58 -5.52 -21.49
C LEU A 258 -10.76 -6.81 -21.28
N GLY A 259 -11.11 -7.62 -20.30
CA GLY A 259 -10.30 -8.72 -19.80
C GLY A 259 -9.00 -8.25 -19.14
N LEU A 260 -8.24 -9.18 -18.57
CA LEU A 260 -6.96 -8.86 -17.89
C LEU A 260 -5.97 -8.17 -18.83
N ASP A 261 -5.79 -8.70 -20.03
CA ASP A 261 -4.85 -8.14 -21.02
C ASP A 261 -5.26 -6.75 -21.52
N GLY A 262 -6.57 -6.50 -21.66
CA GLY A 262 -7.09 -5.20 -22.09
C GLY A 262 -6.85 -4.11 -21.04
N VAL A 263 -7.07 -4.39 -19.77
CA VAL A 263 -6.75 -3.46 -18.68
C VAL A 263 -5.23 -3.26 -18.58
N GLY A 264 -4.43 -4.33 -18.73
CA GLY A 264 -2.97 -4.24 -18.74
C GLY A 264 -2.44 -3.32 -19.85
N ARG A 265 -2.98 -3.42 -21.07
CA ARG A 265 -2.65 -2.50 -22.18
C ARG A 265 -3.03 -1.06 -21.86
N TRP A 266 -4.24 -0.85 -21.33
CA TRP A 266 -4.67 0.48 -20.92
C TRP A 266 -3.71 1.09 -19.87
N LEU A 267 -3.30 0.32 -18.86
CA LEU A 267 -2.33 0.78 -17.85
C LEU A 267 -0.98 1.13 -18.46
N ALA A 268 -0.49 0.34 -19.43
CA ALA A 268 0.75 0.61 -20.15
C ALA A 268 0.68 1.92 -20.94
N GLU A 269 -0.44 2.18 -21.62
CA GLU A 269 -0.70 3.43 -22.35
C GLU A 269 -0.75 4.64 -21.41
N GLN A 270 -1.23 4.44 -20.17
CA GLN A 270 -1.32 5.47 -19.13
C GLN A 270 -0.09 5.52 -18.19
N SER A 271 1.02 4.86 -18.51
CA SER A 271 2.15 4.65 -17.58
C SER A 271 2.71 5.94 -16.96
N GLY A 272 2.72 7.05 -17.71
CA GLY A 272 3.12 8.37 -17.18
C GLY A 272 2.13 9.00 -16.20
N HIS A 273 0.88 8.55 -16.22
CA HIS A 273 -0.23 9.12 -15.44
C HIS A 273 -0.71 8.18 -14.32
N THR A 274 -0.17 6.97 -14.21
CA THR A 274 -0.52 6.01 -13.17
C THR A 274 0.51 5.99 -12.05
N SER A 275 0.06 5.69 -10.83
CA SER A 275 0.95 5.48 -9.69
C SER A 275 1.68 4.13 -9.80
N TYR A 276 2.84 4.05 -9.13
CA TYR A 276 3.55 2.80 -8.99
C TYR A 276 2.68 1.75 -8.27
N ALA A 277 1.99 2.13 -7.19
CA ALA A 277 1.13 1.22 -6.43
C ALA A 277 0.04 0.56 -7.30
N LEU A 278 -0.58 1.33 -8.23
CA LEU A 278 -1.57 0.78 -9.16
C LEU A 278 -0.96 -0.25 -10.11
N ARG A 279 0.18 0.08 -10.73
CA ARG A 279 0.85 -0.84 -11.66
C ARG A 279 1.28 -2.12 -10.96
N SER A 280 1.89 -2.00 -9.79
CA SER A 280 2.30 -3.14 -8.95
C SER A 280 1.08 -4.00 -8.55
N ALA A 281 -0.02 -3.39 -8.10
CA ALA A 281 -1.23 -4.13 -7.74
C ALA A 281 -1.81 -4.92 -8.92
N TRP A 282 -1.80 -4.32 -10.13
CA TRP A 282 -2.26 -5.00 -11.33
C TRP A 282 -1.37 -6.18 -11.73
N GLU A 283 -0.06 -5.99 -11.67
CA GLU A 283 0.92 -7.03 -11.97
C GLU A 283 0.76 -8.23 -11.03
N PHE A 284 0.63 -8.00 -9.72
CA PHE A 284 0.41 -9.09 -8.76
C PHE A 284 -0.95 -9.77 -8.91
N LEU A 285 -1.99 -9.06 -9.35
CA LEU A 285 -3.25 -9.70 -9.75
C LEU A 285 -3.04 -10.62 -10.95
N PHE A 286 -2.30 -10.16 -11.96
CA PHE A 286 -1.96 -10.97 -13.15
C PHE A 286 -1.14 -12.21 -12.76
N HIS A 287 -0.11 -12.06 -11.93
CA HIS A 287 0.69 -13.19 -11.42
C HIS A 287 -0.16 -14.17 -10.58
N ALA A 288 -1.06 -13.67 -9.74
CA ALA A 288 -1.96 -14.51 -8.96
C ALA A 288 -2.92 -15.30 -9.88
N HIS A 289 -3.36 -14.69 -10.99
CA HIS A 289 -4.16 -15.36 -11.99
C HIS A 289 -3.38 -16.45 -12.74
N ALA A 290 -2.16 -16.16 -13.16
CA ALA A 290 -1.32 -17.10 -13.94
C ALA A 290 -0.94 -18.36 -13.13
N ARG A 291 -1.02 -18.31 -11.79
CA ARG A 291 -0.86 -19.49 -10.95
C ARG A 291 -2.02 -20.46 -11.18
N GLN A 292 -1.68 -21.70 -11.53
CA GLN A 292 -2.65 -22.79 -11.73
C GLN A 292 -3.52 -22.91 -10.48
N ASN A 293 -4.83 -22.72 -10.62
CA ASN A 293 -5.91 -22.77 -9.62
C ASN A 293 -6.38 -21.43 -9.05
N SER A 294 -5.91 -20.27 -9.50
CA SER A 294 -6.45 -19.00 -9.01
C SER A 294 -7.86 -18.75 -9.57
N ALA A 295 -8.86 -18.75 -8.67
CA ALA A 295 -10.24 -18.38 -9.00
C ALA A 295 -10.47 -16.85 -8.94
N LEU A 296 -9.42 -16.06 -8.69
CA LEU A 296 -9.52 -14.63 -8.45
C LEU A 296 -10.20 -13.84 -9.58
N PRO A 297 -9.83 -14.00 -10.88
CA PRO A 297 -10.49 -13.24 -11.94
C PRO A 297 -11.98 -13.56 -12.05
N GLY A 298 -12.35 -14.83 -12.00
CA GLY A 298 -13.77 -15.22 -11.99
C GLY A 298 -14.52 -14.73 -10.76
N TRP A 299 -13.82 -14.61 -9.62
CA TRP A 299 -14.40 -14.07 -8.40
C TRP A 299 -14.71 -12.57 -8.52
N VAL A 300 -13.89 -11.79 -9.23
CA VAL A 300 -14.14 -10.36 -9.51
C VAL A 300 -14.86 -10.11 -10.83
N GLY A 301 -15.35 -11.15 -11.50
CA GLY A 301 -16.12 -11.02 -12.73
C GLY A 301 -15.31 -10.72 -13.99
N ILE A 302 -13.99 -10.91 -13.98
CA ILE A 302 -13.13 -10.67 -15.15
C ILE A 302 -13.02 -11.96 -15.98
N SER A 303 -13.26 -11.85 -17.28
CA SER A 303 -13.02 -12.95 -18.21
C SER A 303 -11.52 -13.21 -18.38
N THR A 304 -11.16 -14.49 -18.46
CA THR A 304 -9.78 -14.96 -18.63
C THR A 304 -9.50 -15.45 -20.05
N VAL A 305 -10.32 -15.00 -21.01
CA VAL A 305 -10.15 -15.36 -22.43
C VAL A 305 -9.20 -14.39 -23.12
#